data_7c0bc1e07198248753fc3441555a499b
#
_entry.id   7c0bc1e07198248753fc3441555a499b
#
_cell.length_a   1.000
_cell.length_b   1.000
_cell.length_c   1.000
_cell.angle_alpha   90.00
_cell.angle_beta   90.00
_cell.angle_gamma   90.00
#
_symmetry.space_group_name_H-M   'P 1'
#
loop_
_entity.id
_entity.type
_entity.pdbx_description
1 polymer ?
#
loop_
_entity_poly.entity_id
_entity_poly.type
_entity_poly.pdbx_seq_one_letter_code
_entity_poly.pdbx_strand_id
1 'polypeptide(L)'
;KTEGWDGIIMAAAALHRLNMSEQITRYLDPLQFVPAVGQGAIGLEIKQGREEIQQLVESIIDIETTRWCQAERLFLSRLEGGCSSAIGCWGRMENRRFLITGYAAAANGSEVLRKSLKGMPADSNQLALQLAEEFEQAGVRELLAG
;
A
#
# COMPACT_ATOMS: atom_id res chain seq x y z
N LYS A 1 -3.44 -5.07 30.74
CA LYS A 1 -3.56 -6.50 30.33
C LYS A 1 -4.41 -6.52 29.08
N THR A 2 -3.82 -6.75 27.92
CA THR A 2 -4.51 -7.02 26.68
C THR A 2 -5.03 -8.44 26.74
N GLU A 3 -6.34 -8.57 26.94
CA GLU A 3 -7.00 -9.85 27.10
C GLU A 3 -6.85 -10.69 25.83
N GLY A 4 -6.02 -11.75 25.88
CA GLY A 4 -5.99 -12.84 24.92
C GLY A 4 -5.34 -12.58 23.55
N TRP A 5 -4.55 -11.52 23.38
CA TRP A 5 -3.80 -11.31 22.15
C TRP A 5 -2.39 -11.88 22.24
N ASP A 6 -2.01 -12.70 21.28
CA ASP A 6 -0.66 -13.26 21.16
C ASP A 6 0.32 -12.30 20.52
N GLY A 7 -0.16 -11.31 19.79
CA GLY A 7 0.67 -10.31 19.11
C GLY A 7 -0.14 -9.19 18.46
N ILE A 8 0.57 -8.19 17.98
CA ILE A 8 0.02 -7.02 17.27
C ILE A 8 0.90 -6.69 16.07
N ILE A 9 0.26 -6.37 14.95
CA ILE A 9 0.97 -5.93 13.73
C ILE A 9 0.94 -4.41 13.71
N MET A 10 2.14 -3.81 13.55
CA MET A 10 2.32 -2.37 13.54
C MET A 10 3.29 -1.94 12.43
N ALA A 11 3.24 -0.66 12.06
CA ALA A 11 4.26 -0.06 11.23
C ALA A 11 5.61 -0.01 11.99
N ALA A 12 6.64 -0.69 11.48
CA ALA A 12 7.97 -0.69 12.10
C ALA A 12 8.54 0.73 12.28
N ALA A 13 8.25 1.63 11.33
CA ALA A 13 8.65 3.04 11.41
C ALA A 13 8.15 3.75 12.67
N ALA A 14 6.98 3.41 13.18
CA ALA A 14 6.45 3.99 14.42
C ALA A 14 7.31 3.58 15.62
N LEU A 15 7.68 2.30 15.72
CA LEU A 15 8.54 1.79 16.80
C LEU A 15 9.95 2.36 16.70
N HIS A 16 10.51 2.50 15.50
CA HIS A 16 11.82 3.14 15.30
C HIS A 16 11.82 4.59 15.80
N ARG A 17 10.78 5.37 15.47
CA ARG A 17 10.66 6.78 15.90
C ARG A 17 10.52 6.93 17.42
N LEU A 18 9.95 5.93 18.09
CA LEU A 18 9.79 5.91 19.53
C LEU A 18 11.01 5.30 20.25
N ASN A 19 12.08 4.95 19.53
CA ASN A 19 13.25 4.22 20.05
C ASN A 19 12.88 2.89 20.71
N MET A 20 11.86 2.20 20.17
CA MET A 20 11.35 0.91 20.64
C MET A 20 11.68 -0.24 19.69
N SER A 21 12.73 -0.12 18.89
CA SER A 21 13.12 -1.13 17.90
C SER A 21 13.38 -2.50 18.51
N GLU A 22 13.87 -2.57 19.76
CA GLU A 22 14.13 -3.81 20.47
C GLU A 22 12.85 -4.60 20.82
N GLN A 23 11.68 -3.95 20.76
CA GLN A 23 10.39 -4.61 20.99
C GLN A 23 9.82 -5.28 19.74
N ILE A 24 10.47 -5.09 18.58
CA ILE A 24 10.06 -5.72 17.34
C ILE A 24 10.48 -7.19 17.38
N THR A 25 9.52 -8.08 17.54
CA THR A 25 9.78 -9.53 17.56
C THR A 25 10.14 -10.04 16.17
N ARG A 26 9.50 -9.50 15.11
CA ARG A 26 9.71 -9.93 13.73
C ARG A 26 9.33 -8.81 12.75
N TYR A 27 10.18 -8.58 11.75
CA TYR A 27 9.82 -7.81 10.55
C TYR A 27 9.10 -8.73 9.58
N LEU A 28 7.93 -8.31 9.12
CA LEU A 28 7.18 -9.04 8.10
C LEU A 28 7.74 -8.70 6.72
N ASP A 29 8.00 -9.73 5.91
CA ASP A 29 8.44 -9.56 4.54
C ASP A 29 7.27 -9.04 3.68
N PRO A 30 7.39 -7.85 3.05
CA PRO A 30 6.32 -7.30 2.19
C PRO A 30 6.00 -8.18 0.99
N LEU A 31 6.90 -9.08 0.60
CA LEU A 31 6.63 -10.07 -0.45
C LEU A 31 5.63 -11.13 0.02
N GLN A 32 5.58 -11.43 1.29
CA GLN A 32 4.65 -12.40 1.88
C GLN A 32 3.44 -11.69 2.50
N PHE A 33 3.68 -10.56 3.13
CA PHE A 33 2.67 -9.74 3.80
C PHE A 33 2.55 -8.39 3.09
N VAL A 34 1.73 -8.34 2.04
CA VAL A 34 1.55 -7.11 1.25
C VAL A 34 0.91 -6.03 2.13
N PRO A 35 1.56 -4.86 2.30
CA PRO A 35 1.07 -3.83 3.19
C PRO A 35 -0.19 -3.13 2.66
N ALA A 36 -0.85 -2.38 3.54
CA ALA A 36 -1.89 -1.46 3.13
C ALA A 36 -1.32 -0.37 2.20
N VAL A 37 -2.19 0.18 1.36
CA VAL A 37 -1.86 1.26 0.41
C VAL A 37 -1.27 2.47 1.14
N GLY A 38 -0.13 2.95 0.65
CA GLY A 38 0.61 4.08 1.22
C GLY A 38 1.29 3.78 2.56
N GLN A 39 1.38 2.51 2.96
CA GLN A 39 2.05 2.12 4.21
C GLN A 39 3.52 2.55 4.21
N GLY A 40 3.92 3.27 5.26
CA GLY A 40 5.29 3.79 5.42
C GLY A 40 5.53 5.15 4.73
N ALA A 41 4.60 5.65 3.94
CA ALA A 41 4.66 7.00 3.39
C ALA A 41 4.05 8.03 4.36
N ILE A 42 4.68 9.19 4.48
CA ILE A 42 4.13 10.33 5.21
C ILE A 42 3.39 11.23 4.23
N GLY A 43 2.09 11.40 4.42
CA GLY A 43 1.27 12.34 3.64
C GLY A 43 1.31 13.73 4.24
N LEU A 44 1.43 14.74 3.38
CA LEU A 44 1.29 16.15 3.75
C LEU A 44 0.02 16.69 3.11
N GLU A 45 -0.85 17.27 3.92
CA GLU A 45 -2.07 17.94 3.48
C GLU A 45 -1.94 19.43 3.66
N ILE A 46 -2.25 20.19 2.62
CA ILE A 46 -2.25 21.66 2.65
C ILE A 46 -3.58 22.18 2.11
N LYS A 47 -3.98 23.36 2.59
CA LYS A 47 -5.16 24.05 2.07
C LYS A 47 -4.91 24.48 0.63
N GLN A 48 -5.87 24.20 -0.25
CA GLN A 48 -5.82 24.61 -1.66
C GLN A 48 -5.65 26.14 -1.81
N GLY A 49 -4.84 26.57 -2.79
CA GLY A 49 -4.57 27.99 -3.07
C GLY A 49 -3.50 28.62 -2.18
N ARG A 50 -2.76 27.83 -1.38
CA ARG A 50 -1.63 28.33 -0.57
C ARG A 50 -0.31 28.05 -1.31
N GLU A 51 -0.05 28.84 -2.36
CA GLU A 51 1.12 28.67 -3.24
C GLU A 51 2.46 28.69 -2.49
N GLU A 52 2.61 29.60 -1.52
CA GLU A 52 3.83 29.68 -0.70
C GLU A 52 4.09 28.38 0.08
N ILE A 53 3.03 27.79 0.65
CA ILE A 53 3.14 26.54 1.39
C ILE A 53 3.39 25.38 0.42
N GLN A 54 2.76 25.40 -0.74
CA GLN A 54 2.99 24.39 -1.78
C GLN A 54 4.45 24.35 -2.20
N GLN A 55 5.09 25.49 -2.47
CA GLN A 55 6.52 25.58 -2.82
C GLN A 55 7.43 25.02 -1.71
N LEU A 56 7.10 25.29 -0.46
CA LEU A 56 7.85 24.74 0.68
C LEU A 56 7.71 23.21 0.74
N VAL A 57 6.50 22.69 0.58
CA VAL A 57 6.24 21.25 0.60
C VAL A 57 6.91 20.56 -0.58
N GLU A 58 6.86 21.13 -1.78
CA GLU A 58 7.51 20.59 -2.99
C GLU A 58 9.02 20.36 -2.80
N SER A 59 9.69 21.19 -1.99
CA SER A 59 11.12 21.04 -1.72
C SER A 59 11.49 19.80 -0.91
N ILE A 60 10.54 19.18 -0.22
CA ILE A 60 10.75 18.00 0.64
C ILE A 60 10.01 16.76 0.13
N ILE A 61 9.28 16.88 -0.99
CA ILE A 61 8.58 15.74 -1.59
C ILE A 61 9.58 14.76 -2.20
N ASP A 62 9.47 13.49 -1.84
CA ASP A 62 10.07 12.41 -2.59
C ASP A 62 9.17 12.02 -3.77
N ILE A 63 9.65 12.34 -4.98
CA ILE A 63 8.89 12.18 -6.22
C ILE A 63 8.60 10.71 -6.51
N GLU A 64 9.54 9.82 -6.22
CA GLU A 64 9.37 8.38 -6.45
C GLU A 64 8.32 7.80 -5.50
N THR A 65 8.44 8.06 -4.21
CA THR A 65 7.46 7.64 -3.21
C THR A 65 6.07 8.16 -3.55
N THR A 66 5.96 9.43 -3.96
CA THR A 66 4.68 10.02 -4.37
C THR A 66 4.06 9.26 -5.54
N ARG A 67 4.87 8.93 -6.57
CA ARG A 67 4.42 8.19 -7.74
C ARG A 67 3.95 6.77 -7.38
N TRP A 68 4.69 6.08 -6.51
CA TRP A 68 4.30 4.74 -6.07
C TRP A 68 3.01 4.76 -5.27
N CYS A 69 2.87 5.69 -4.33
CA CYS A 69 1.64 5.86 -3.56
C CYS A 69 0.43 6.24 -4.44
N GLN A 70 0.64 7.03 -5.49
CA GLN A 70 -0.42 7.33 -6.46
C GLN A 70 -0.88 6.07 -7.20
N ALA A 71 0.05 5.23 -7.67
CA ALA A 71 -0.26 3.97 -8.32
C ALA A 71 -1.02 3.02 -7.38
N GLU A 72 -0.57 2.87 -6.14
CA GLU A 72 -1.25 2.06 -5.13
C GLU A 72 -2.68 2.56 -4.85
N ARG A 73 -2.87 3.88 -4.74
CA ARG A 73 -4.18 4.49 -4.54
C ARG A 73 -5.11 4.28 -5.73
N LEU A 74 -4.58 4.34 -6.97
CA LEU A 74 -5.36 4.05 -8.17
C LEU A 74 -5.87 2.60 -8.16
N PHE A 75 -5.01 1.65 -7.82
CA PHE A 75 -5.41 0.25 -7.65
C PHE A 75 -6.55 0.11 -6.64
N LEU A 76 -6.38 0.67 -5.43
CA LEU A 76 -7.38 0.59 -4.36
C LEU A 76 -8.70 1.26 -4.75
N SER A 77 -8.64 2.46 -5.34
CA SER A 77 -9.83 3.22 -5.73
C SER A 77 -10.64 2.50 -6.83
N ARG A 78 -9.96 1.81 -7.75
CA ARG A 78 -10.60 1.05 -8.81
C ARG A 78 -11.37 -0.15 -8.27
N LEU A 79 -10.86 -0.78 -7.22
CA LEU A 79 -11.53 -1.91 -6.56
C LEU A 79 -12.63 -1.48 -5.57
N GLU A 80 -12.86 -0.17 -5.43
CA GLU A 80 -13.81 0.40 -4.47
C GLU A 80 -13.54 -0.06 -3.02
N GLY A 81 -12.27 -0.39 -2.73
CA GLY A 81 -11.83 -0.85 -1.42
C GLY A 81 -11.88 0.25 -0.38
N GLY A 82 -12.53 -0.02 0.75
CA GLY A 82 -12.51 0.84 1.93
C GLY A 82 -11.45 0.42 2.96
N CYS A 83 -11.29 1.22 4.00
CA CYS A 83 -10.35 0.95 5.10
C CYS A 83 -10.61 -0.39 5.84
N SER A 84 -11.80 -0.96 5.69
CA SER A 84 -12.20 -2.24 6.29
C SER A 84 -11.99 -3.45 5.37
N SER A 85 -11.65 -3.23 4.11
CA SER A 85 -11.42 -4.32 3.15
C SER A 85 -10.04 -4.92 3.32
N ALA A 86 -9.93 -6.26 3.22
CA ALA A 86 -8.66 -6.98 3.27
C ALA A 86 -7.90 -6.84 1.94
N ILE A 87 -7.55 -5.60 1.57
CA ILE A 87 -6.82 -5.25 0.36
C ILE A 87 -5.47 -4.64 0.74
N GLY A 88 -4.41 -5.11 0.09
CA GLY A 88 -3.08 -4.54 0.16
C GLY A 88 -2.55 -4.21 -1.23
N CYS A 89 -1.65 -3.23 -1.31
CA CYS A 89 -0.93 -2.94 -2.54
C CYS A 89 0.44 -2.36 -2.21
N TRP A 90 1.44 -2.82 -2.94
CA TRP A 90 2.81 -2.37 -2.74
C TRP A 90 3.52 -2.12 -4.06
N GLY A 91 3.85 -0.84 -4.30
CA GLY A 91 4.66 -0.37 -5.40
C GLY A 91 6.13 -0.23 -4.99
N ARG A 92 7.06 -0.71 -5.80
CA ARG A 92 8.51 -0.60 -5.54
C ARG A 92 9.35 -0.65 -6.81
N MET A 93 10.59 -0.22 -6.67
CA MET A 93 11.59 -0.44 -7.70
C MET A 93 12.32 -1.77 -7.52
N GLU A 94 12.48 -2.50 -8.60
CA GLU A 94 13.27 -3.71 -8.66
C GLU A 94 14.02 -3.77 -10.00
N ASN A 95 15.35 -3.76 -9.95
CA ASN A 95 16.21 -3.80 -11.15
C ASN A 95 15.81 -2.75 -12.21
N ARG A 96 15.64 -1.50 -11.80
CA ARG A 96 15.23 -0.36 -12.66
C ARG A 96 13.85 -0.49 -13.30
N ARG A 97 13.04 -1.37 -12.81
CA ARG A 97 11.64 -1.54 -13.22
C ARG A 97 10.73 -1.26 -12.03
N PHE A 98 9.58 -0.69 -12.31
CA PHE A 98 8.51 -0.60 -11.33
C PHE A 98 7.80 -1.94 -11.25
N LEU A 99 7.63 -2.43 -10.04
CA LEU A 99 6.87 -3.62 -9.70
C LEU A 99 5.75 -3.22 -8.76
N ILE A 100 4.52 -3.58 -9.12
CA ILE A 100 3.34 -3.38 -8.26
C ILE A 100 2.74 -4.74 -7.93
N THR A 101 2.48 -4.97 -6.66
CA THR A 101 1.87 -6.20 -6.15
C THR A 101 0.57 -5.85 -5.45
N GLY A 102 -0.53 -6.42 -5.93
CA GLY A 102 -1.84 -6.35 -5.31
C GLY A 102 -2.14 -7.61 -4.49
N TYR A 103 -2.95 -7.45 -3.46
CA TYR A 103 -3.41 -8.49 -2.58
C TYR A 103 -4.87 -8.23 -2.18
N ALA A 104 -5.69 -9.25 -2.17
CA ALA A 104 -7.02 -9.24 -1.59
C ALA A 104 -7.32 -10.59 -0.94
N ALA A 105 -8.08 -10.59 0.15
CA ALA A 105 -8.46 -11.81 0.83
C ALA A 105 -9.93 -11.77 1.27
N ALA A 106 -10.56 -12.93 1.35
CA ALA A 106 -11.84 -13.08 2.05
C ALA A 106 -11.67 -12.74 3.54
N ALA A 107 -12.73 -12.23 4.16
CA ALA A 107 -12.71 -11.79 5.56
C ALA A 107 -12.27 -12.91 6.54
N ASN A 108 -12.60 -14.15 6.22
CA ASN A 108 -12.23 -15.34 7.00
C ASN A 108 -10.85 -15.93 6.63
N GLY A 109 -10.15 -15.32 5.66
CA GLY A 109 -8.84 -15.79 5.18
C GLY A 109 -8.85 -17.08 4.37
N SER A 110 -10.03 -17.61 3.99
CA SER A 110 -10.14 -18.89 3.25
C SER A 110 -9.60 -18.80 1.83
N GLU A 111 -9.71 -17.65 1.21
CA GLU A 111 -9.29 -17.38 -0.15
C GLU A 111 -8.46 -16.11 -0.25
N VAL A 112 -7.48 -16.15 -1.13
CA VAL A 112 -6.53 -15.06 -1.35
C VAL A 112 -6.31 -14.88 -2.85
N LEU A 113 -6.41 -13.64 -3.30
CA LEU A 113 -6.00 -13.22 -4.63
C LEU A 113 -4.74 -12.37 -4.52
N ARG A 114 -3.70 -12.76 -5.25
CA ARG A 114 -2.43 -12.04 -5.31
C ARG A 114 -1.88 -12.07 -6.72
N LYS A 115 -1.55 -10.89 -7.23
CA LYS A 115 -0.91 -10.72 -8.55
C LYS A 115 0.13 -9.61 -8.50
N SER A 116 1.06 -9.64 -9.45
CA SER A 116 2.10 -8.61 -9.60
C SER A 116 2.30 -8.29 -11.07
N LEU A 117 2.49 -7.00 -11.37
CA LEU A 117 2.87 -6.52 -12.70
C LEU A 117 4.17 -5.76 -12.62
N LYS A 118 4.96 -5.84 -13.69
CA LYS A 118 6.28 -5.21 -13.80
C LYS A 118 6.40 -4.45 -15.12
N GLY A 119 6.85 -3.20 -15.07
CA GLY A 119 7.00 -2.37 -16.26
C GLY A 119 7.96 -1.21 -16.07
N MET A 120 7.83 -0.20 -16.92
CA MET A 120 8.61 1.03 -16.78
C MET A 120 8.06 1.90 -15.64
N PRO A 121 8.91 2.65 -14.91
CA PRO A 121 8.44 3.56 -13.88
C PRO A 121 7.44 4.63 -14.36
N ALA A 122 7.58 5.04 -15.62
CA ALA A 122 6.66 6.01 -16.24
C ALA A 122 5.22 5.46 -16.37
N ASP A 123 5.07 4.13 -16.48
CA ASP A 123 3.79 3.46 -16.69
C ASP A 123 3.12 3.02 -15.39
N SER A 124 3.62 3.48 -14.22
CA SER A 124 3.17 3.02 -12.91
C SER A 124 1.66 3.10 -12.71
N ASN A 125 1.01 4.18 -13.15
CA ASN A 125 -0.43 4.36 -13.05
C ASN A 125 -1.18 3.40 -13.99
N GLN A 126 -0.68 3.17 -15.20
CA GLN A 126 -1.27 2.23 -16.16
C GLN A 126 -1.17 0.80 -15.64
N LEU A 127 -0.02 0.43 -15.06
CA LEU A 127 0.17 -0.89 -14.45
C LEU A 127 -0.76 -1.09 -13.24
N ALA A 128 -1.02 -0.06 -12.46
CA ALA A 128 -1.95 -0.12 -11.35
C ALA A 128 -3.39 -0.36 -11.81
N LEU A 129 -3.83 0.33 -12.86
CA LEU A 129 -5.16 0.13 -13.45
C LEU A 129 -5.29 -1.26 -14.08
N GLN A 130 -4.28 -1.71 -14.83
CA GLN A 130 -4.26 -3.06 -15.40
C GLN A 130 -4.31 -4.13 -14.29
N LEU A 131 -3.55 -3.95 -13.20
CA LEU A 131 -3.59 -4.86 -12.07
C LEU A 131 -4.98 -4.93 -11.45
N ALA A 132 -5.65 -3.78 -11.30
CA ALA A 132 -7.02 -3.73 -10.79
C ALA A 132 -8.01 -4.45 -11.71
N GLU A 133 -7.90 -4.27 -13.03
CA GLU A 133 -8.72 -5.00 -14.01
C GLU A 133 -8.52 -6.51 -13.90
N GLU A 134 -7.27 -6.97 -13.73
CA GLU A 134 -6.99 -8.39 -13.52
C GLU A 134 -7.57 -8.94 -12.20
N PHE A 135 -7.70 -8.11 -11.18
CA PHE A 135 -8.38 -8.46 -9.94
C PHE A 135 -9.90 -8.52 -10.12
N GLU A 136 -10.49 -7.57 -10.84
CA GLU A 136 -11.93 -7.59 -11.18
C GLU A 136 -12.29 -8.85 -11.97
N GLN A 137 -11.50 -9.19 -13.00
CA GLN A 137 -11.68 -10.41 -13.80
C GLN A 137 -11.53 -11.71 -12.99
N ALA A 138 -10.75 -11.66 -11.92
CA ALA A 138 -10.56 -12.80 -11.02
C ALA A 138 -11.62 -12.89 -9.90
N GLY A 139 -12.67 -12.03 -9.92
CA GLY A 139 -13.76 -12.10 -8.95
C GLY A 139 -13.44 -11.47 -7.60
N VAL A 140 -12.61 -10.42 -7.55
CA VAL A 140 -12.24 -9.78 -6.29
C VAL A 140 -13.44 -9.23 -5.51
N ARG A 141 -14.52 -8.83 -6.19
CA ARG A 141 -15.71 -8.27 -5.53
C ARG A 141 -16.44 -9.34 -4.73
N GLU A 142 -16.59 -10.53 -5.29
CA GLU A 142 -17.17 -11.69 -4.63
C GLU A 142 -16.32 -12.15 -3.46
N LEU A 143 -14.98 -12.17 -3.66
CA LEU A 143 -14.01 -12.50 -2.61
C LEU A 143 -14.13 -11.57 -1.39
N LEU A 144 -14.32 -10.28 -1.61
CA LEU A 144 -14.41 -9.27 -0.53
C LEU A 144 -15.77 -9.22 0.14
N ALA A 145 -16.82 -9.73 -0.51
CA ALA A 145 -18.18 -9.74 0.01
C ALA A 145 -18.49 -10.94 0.92
N GLY A 146 -17.72 -12.02 0.82
CA GLY A 146 -17.85 -13.24 1.63
C GLY A 146 -17.03 -13.19 2.87
#